data_a5c2018b373919e17a53059dfc3fb9dd
#
_entry.id   a5c2018b373919e17a53059dfc3fb9dd
#
_cell.length_a   1.000
_cell.length_b   1.000
_cell.length_c   1.000
_cell.angle_alpha   90.00
_cell.angle_beta   90.00
_cell.angle_gamma   90.00
#
_symmetry.space_group_name_H-M   'P 1'
#
loop_
_entity.id
_entity.type
_entity.pdbx_description
1 polymer ?
#
loop_
_entity_poly.entity_id
_entity_poly.type
_entity_poly.pdbx_seq_one_letter_code
_entity_poly.pdbx_strand_id
1 'polypeptide(L)'
;MSLHKVVCPIEEVWSSGQKELRIIDALEPVIGSHKLLIDRRVLDHDVESTQKYPIEKRSSYQLLFQMARITRVRGALVHDDRLESLSQGVTYLIKRISINADTEIAKKKQRKLEAFQRDPFGVWRHSFTNTRAISRTIEGNAMARFKIKRN
;
A
#
# COMPACT_ATOMS: atom_id res chain seq x y z
N MET A 1 -13.92 -23.38 30.67
CA MET A 1 -13.77 -22.42 29.56
C MET A 1 -12.42 -21.75 29.68
N SER A 2 -11.48 -22.08 28.80
CA SER A 2 -10.13 -21.50 28.80
C SER A 2 -10.17 -20.14 28.10
N LEU A 3 -10.01 -19.07 28.87
CA LEU A 3 -9.87 -17.72 28.34
C LEU A 3 -8.53 -17.63 27.61
N HIS A 4 -8.54 -17.66 26.29
CA HIS A 4 -7.38 -17.33 25.48
C HIS A 4 -6.98 -15.89 25.78
N LYS A 5 -5.88 -15.72 26.52
CA LYS A 5 -5.29 -14.42 26.80
C LYS A 5 -4.70 -13.87 25.49
N VAL A 6 -5.50 -13.08 24.77
CA VAL A 6 -5.02 -12.38 23.57
C VAL A 6 -4.13 -11.24 24.06
N VAL A 7 -2.83 -11.39 23.88
CA VAL A 7 -1.85 -10.32 24.11
C VAL A 7 -1.88 -9.42 22.88
N CYS A 8 -2.54 -8.28 22.98
CA CYS A 8 -2.44 -7.22 21.96
C CYS A 8 -1.23 -6.37 22.30
N PRO A 9 -0.15 -6.37 21.50
CA PRO A 9 0.94 -5.43 21.68
C PRO A 9 0.43 -4.02 21.43
N ILE A 10 0.50 -3.18 22.46
CA ILE A 10 0.19 -1.74 22.34
C ILE A 10 1.52 -1.02 22.14
N GLU A 11 1.64 -0.30 21.05
CA GLU A 11 2.81 0.49 20.69
C GLU A 11 2.45 1.98 20.80
N GLU A 12 3.17 2.71 21.63
CA GLU A 12 2.96 4.16 21.77
C GLU A 12 3.58 4.90 20.58
N VAL A 13 2.81 5.77 19.94
CA VAL A 13 3.24 6.58 18.82
C VAL A 13 3.25 8.05 19.24
N TRP A 14 4.44 8.61 19.38
CA TRP A 14 4.62 10.02 19.65
C TRP A 14 4.66 10.81 18.34
N SER A 15 3.89 11.88 18.29
CA SER A 15 3.82 12.76 17.13
C SER A 15 4.11 14.20 17.53
N SER A 16 5.01 14.87 16.83
CA SER A 16 5.38 16.27 17.04
C SER A 16 5.13 17.10 15.78
N GLY A 17 5.00 18.41 15.96
CA GLY A 17 4.77 19.35 14.87
C GLY A 17 3.29 19.63 14.60
N GLN A 18 3.02 20.40 13.53
CA GLN A 18 1.66 20.78 13.16
C GLN A 18 0.88 19.55 12.65
N LYS A 19 -0.30 19.34 13.23
CA LYS A 19 -1.14 18.17 13.00
C LYS A 19 -1.57 18.03 11.52
N GLU A 20 -2.06 19.12 10.95
CA GLU A 20 -2.56 19.14 9.58
C GLU A 20 -1.48 18.80 8.56
N LEU A 21 -0.27 19.32 8.75
CA LEU A 21 0.87 19.01 7.89
C LEU A 21 1.23 17.53 7.94
N ARG A 22 1.29 16.97 9.16
CA ARG A 22 1.59 15.53 9.32
C ARG A 22 0.56 14.63 8.62
N ILE A 23 -0.73 14.98 8.73
CA ILE A 23 -1.80 14.25 8.10
C ILE A 23 -1.65 14.30 6.58
N ILE A 24 -1.44 15.48 6.02
CA ILE A 24 -1.28 15.69 4.58
C ILE A 24 -0.03 14.97 4.08
N ASP A 25 1.11 15.16 4.72
CA ASP A 25 2.38 14.55 4.32
C ASP A 25 2.34 13.01 4.36
N ALA A 26 1.54 12.43 5.26
CA ALA A 26 1.33 10.98 5.33
C ALA A 26 0.39 10.46 4.25
N LEU A 27 -0.69 11.16 3.94
CA LEU A 27 -1.76 10.67 3.07
C LEU A 27 -1.58 11.06 1.60
N GLU A 28 -1.07 12.26 1.31
CA GLU A 28 -0.91 12.77 -0.06
C GLU A 28 -0.12 11.82 -0.97
N PRO A 29 1.05 11.27 -0.58
CA PRO A 29 1.81 10.35 -1.43
C PRO A 29 1.07 9.04 -1.71
N VAL A 30 0.31 8.55 -0.73
CA VAL A 30 -0.41 7.27 -0.83
C VAL A 30 -1.66 7.39 -1.68
N ILE A 31 -2.38 8.48 -1.54
CA ILE A 31 -3.55 8.80 -2.34
C ILE A 31 -3.12 9.11 -3.78
N GLY A 32 -2.11 9.98 -3.97
CA GLY A 32 -1.61 10.36 -5.29
C GLY A 32 -1.03 9.20 -6.09
N SER A 33 -0.47 8.19 -5.41
CA SER A 33 0.02 6.95 -6.05
C SER A 33 -1.04 5.85 -6.17
N HIS A 34 -2.31 6.12 -5.83
CA HIS A 34 -3.44 5.16 -5.84
C HIS A 34 -3.19 3.90 -5.01
N LYS A 35 -2.43 4.01 -3.92
CA LYS A 35 -2.12 2.89 -3.03
C LYS A 35 -3.10 2.74 -1.87
N LEU A 36 -3.94 3.75 -1.62
CA LEU A 36 -4.98 3.70 -0.61
C LEU A 36 -6.27 3.20 -1.22
N LEU A 37 -6.69 2.01 -0.81
CA LEU A 37 -7.97 1.42 -1.17
C LEU A 37 -8.88 1.44 0.05
N ILE A 38 -10.09 1.95 -0.12
CA ILE A 38 -11.10 2.04 0.93
C ILE A 38 -12.25 1.08 0.59
N ASP A 39 -12.54 0.12 1.46
CA ASP A 39 -13.67 -0.79 1.31
C ASP A 39 -14.98 0.00 1.47
N ARG A 40 -15.98 -0.32 0.64
CA ARG A 40 -17.31 0.31 0.69
C ARG A 40 -17.95 0.21 2.07
N ARG A 41 -17.75 -0.89 2.78
CA ARG A 41 -18.27 -1.06 4.14
C ARG A 41 -17.75 -0.03 5.13
N VAL A 42 -16.52 0.45 4.94
CA VAL A 42 -15.95 1.54 5.76
C VAL A 42 -16.70 2.83 5.51
N LEU A 43 -17.07 3.11 4.26
CA LEU A 43 -17.85 4.29 3.88
C LEU A 43 -19.28 4.24 4.47
N ASP A 44 -19.93 3.09 4.34
CA ASP A 44 -21.28 2.88 4.88
C ASP A 44 -21.27 3.04 6.42
N HIS A 45 -20.29 2.44 7.09
CA HIS A 45 -20.11 2.57 8.55
C HIS A 45 -19.73 4.00 8.97
N ASP A 46 -18.97 4.73 8.16
CA ASP A 46 -18.63 6.14 8.43
C ASP A 46 -19.88 7.00 8.49
N VAL A 47 -20.82 6.77 7.57
CA VAL A 47 -22.13 7.46 7.54
C VAL A 47 -23.01 7.02 8.71
N GLU A 48 -23.15 5.71 8.95
CA GLU A 48 -24.00 5.16 10.01
C GLU A 48 -23.55 5.63 11.39
N SER A 49 -22.27 5.59 11.68
CA SER A 49 -21.70 5.98 12.99
C SER A 49 -21.89 7.46 13.32
N THR A 50 -22.17 8.30 12.32
CA THR A 50 -22.40 9.73 12.51
C THR A 50 -23.88 10.09 12.69
N GLN A 51 -24.81 9.14 12.53
CA GLN A 51 -26.26 9.38 12.67
C GLN A 51 -26.66 9.84 14.09
N LYS A 52 -25.86 9.52 15.10
CA LYS A 52 -26.07 9.97 16.49
C LYS A 52 -25.88 11.48 16.68
N TYR A 53 -25.25 12.17 15.73
CA TYR A 53 -25.05 13.61 15.79
C TYR A 53 -26.16 14.39 15.08
N PRO A 54 -26.42 15.67 15.43
CA PRO A 54 -27.34 16.53 14.70
C PRO A 54 -26.96 16.62 13.21
N ILE A 55 -27.96 16.71 12.34
CA ILE A 55 -27.80 16.66 10.85
C ILE A 55 -26.74 17.66 10.37
N GLU A 56 -26.75 18.88 10.93
CA GLU A 56 -25.83 19.97 10.57
C GLU A 56 -24.35 19.66 10.86
N LYS A 57 -24.10 18.81 11.87
CA LYS A 57 -22.74 18.47 12.32
C LYS A 57 -22.23 17.12 11.83
N ARG A 58 -23.11 16.28 11.26
CA ARG A 58 -22.76 14.90 10.85
C ARG A 58 -21.57 14.85 9.91
N SER A 59 -21.56 15.72 8.91
CA SER A 59 -20.50 15.75 7.89
C SER A 59 -19.13 16.03 8.49
N SER A 60 -19.02 16.91 9.49
CA SER A 60 -17.74 17.24 10.11
C SER A 60 -17.09 16.06 10.85
N TYR A 61 -17.85 15.05 11.22
CA TYR A 61 -17.38 13.82 11.86
C TYR A 61 -17.07 12.69 10.85
N GLN A 62 -17.42 12.86 9.57
CA GLN A 62 -17.20 11.84 8.55
C GLN A 62 -15.77 11.91 8.01
N LEU A 63 -15.15 10.72 7.86
CA LEU A 63 -13.77 10.59 7.37
C LEU A 63 -13.57 11.21 5.99
N LEU A 64 -14.47 10.90 5.04
CA LEU A 64 -14.35 11.43 3.68
C LEU A 64 -14.52 12.94 3.61
N PHE A 65 -15.40 13.50 4.43
CA PHE A 65 -15.56 14.94 4.53
C PHE A 65 -14.27 15.60 5.08
N GLN A 66 -13.69 15.01 6.12
CA GLN A 66 -12.43 15.46 6.70
C GLN A 66 -11.30 15.40 5.66
N MET A 67 -11.20 14.31 4.89
CA MET A 67 -10.21 14.15 3.81
C MET A 67 -10.37 15.21 2.71
N ALA A 68 -11.60 15.54 2.33
CA ALA A 68 -11.87 16.53 1.28
C ALA A 68 -11.64 17.98 1.72
N ARG A 69 -11.68 18.25 3.02
CA ARG A 69 -11.62 19.60 3.57
C ARG A 69 -10.30 19.96 4.26
N ILE A 70 -9.42 18.99 4.49
CA ILE A 70 -8.14 19.25 5.11
C ILE A 70 -7.28 20.19 4.28
N THR A 71 -6.70 21.18 4.93
CA THR A 71 -5.75 22.11 4.33
C THR A 71 -4.52 22.26 5.23
N ARG A 72 -3.45 22.85 4.69
CA ARG A 72 -2.20 23.08 5.46
C ARG A 72 -2.34 24.18 6.52
N VAL A 73 -3.50 24.80 6.60
CA VAL A 73 -3.78 25.85 7.57
C VAL A 73 -4.13 25.23 8.92
N ARG A 74 -3.56 25.76 10.00
CA ARG A 74 -3.83 25.29 11.35
C ARG A 74 -5.30 25.47 11.72
N GLY A 75 -5.93 24.41 12.26
CA GLY A 75 -7.34 24.43 12.62
C GLY A 75 -8.30 24.37 11.43
N ALA A 76 -7.85 23.85 10.28
CA ALA A 76 -8.69 23.69 9.09
C ALA A 76 -9.95 22.84 9.30
N LEU A 77 -9.89 21.90 10.23
CA LEU A 77 -10.99 21.01 10.58
C LEU A 77 -11.39 21.21 12.04
N VAL A 78 -12.69 21.23 12.32
CA VAL A 78 -13.24 21.25 13.68
C VAL A 78 -13.06 19.89 14.36
N HIS A 79 -13.23 18.83 13.57
CA HIS A 79 -13.03 17.44 13.99
C HIS A 79 -12.14 16.76 12.95
N ASP A 80 -11.06 16.15 13.39
CA ASP A 80 -10.06 15.51 12.52
C ASP A 80 -9.61 14.14 13.05
N ASP A 81 -10.23 13.65 14.11
CA ASP A 81 -9.81 12.44 14.83
C ASP A 81 -9.75 11.19 13.93
N ARG A 82 -10.72 11.04 13.02
CA ARG A 82 -10.76 9.90 12.10
C ARG A 82 -9.64 9.99 11.07
N LEU A 83 -9.41 11.19 10.56
CA LEU A 83 -8.38 11.44 9.57
C LEU A 83 -6.98 11.31 10.18
N GLU A 84 -6.80 11.79 11.41
CA GLU A 84 -5.55 11.59 12.14
C GLU A 84 -5.27 10.12 12.41
N SER A 85 -6.27 9.36 12.86
CA SER A 85 -6.14 7.91 13.08
C SER A 85 -5.76 7.17 11.79
N LEU A 86 -6.39 7.54 10.66
CA LEU A 86 -6.03 6.99 9.35
C LEU A 86 -4.58 7.31 8.99
N SER A 87 -4.15 8.57 9.16
CA SER A 87 -2.79 8.99 8.81
C SER A 87 -1.72 8.29 9.65
N GLN A 88 -1.98 8.09 10.93
CA GLN A 88 -1.09 7.34 11.83
C GLN A 88 -1.00 5.86 11.40
N GLY A 89 -2.15 5.24 11.10
CA GLY A 89 -2.20 3.86 10.60
C GLY A 89 -1.43 3.69 9.30
N VAL A 90 -1.62 4.59 8.33
CA VAL A 90 -0.90 4.61 7.06
C VAL A 90 0.60 4.76 7.29
N THR A 91 1.02 5.70 8.11
CA THR A 91 2.44 5.90 8.45
C THR A 91 3.07 4.66 9.06
N TYR A 92 2.38 4.02 9.99
CA TYR A 92 2.83 2.79 10.62
C TYR A 92 2.99 1.65 9.61
N LEU A 93 1.98 1.44 8.76
CA LEU A 93 2.00 0.39 7.75
C LEU A 93 3.10 0.60 6.70
N ILE A 94 3.31 1.84 6.24
CA ILE A 94 4.38 2.15 5.28
C ILE A 94 5.75 1.82 5.87
N LYS A 95 6.00 2.20 7.12
CA LYS A 95 7.25 1.84 7.80
C LYS A 95 7.47 0.33 7.86
N ARG A 96 6.44 -0.43 8.22
CA ARG A 96 6.51 -1.90 8.29
C ARG A 96 6.73 -2.54 6.92
N ILE A 97 6.05 -2.05 5.90
CA ILE A 97 6.21 -2.55 4.51
C ILE A 97 7.61 -2.24 3.98
N SER A 98 8.16 -1.05 4.22
CA SER A 98 9.50 -0.68 3.77
C SER A 98 10.58 -1.55 4.44
N ILE A 99 10.50 -1.77 5.75
CA ILE A 99 11.44 -2.63 6.49
C ILE A 99 11.40 -4.06 5.92
N ASN A 100 10.22 -4.59 5.67
CA ASN A 100 10.06 -5.93 5.10
C ASN A 100 10.61 -6.01 3.67
N ALA A 101 10.35 -5.00 2.85
CA ALA A 101 10.87 -4.94 1.48
C ALA A 101 12.40 -4.90 1.45
N ASP A 102 13.02 -4.07 2.29
CA ASP A 102 14.48 -3.96 2.38
C ASP A 102 15.14 -5.26 2.85
N THR A 103 14.53 -5.94 3.83
CA THR A 103 15.02 -7.25 4.31
C THR A 103 14.92 -8.32 3.23
N GLU A 104 13.84 -8.37 2.48
CA GLU A 104 13.67 -9.32 1.36
C GLU A 104 14.61 -9.01 0.18
N ILE A 105 14.84 -7.74 -0.12
CA ILE A 105 15.84 -7.33 -1.12
C ILE A 105 17.24 -7.74 -0.69
N ALA A 106 17.61 -7.53 0.58
CA ALA A 106 18.89 -7.94 1.13
C ALA A 106 19.08 -9.47 1.05
N LYS A 107 18.07 -10.25 1.49
CA LYS A 107 18.08 -11.71 1.38
C LYS A 107 18.21 -12.18 -0.08
N LYS A 108 17.51 -11.54 -1.00
CA LYS A 108 17.60 -11.88 -2.43
C LYS A 108 18.98 -11.56 -3.03
N LYS A 109 19.59 -10.45 -2.63
CA LYS A 109 20.97 -10.11 -3.03
C LYS A 109 21.95 -11.14 -2.49
N GLN A 110 21.83 -11.51 -1.22
CA GLN A 110 22.70 -12.50 -0.57
C GLN A 110 22.59 -13.86 -1.26
N ARG A 111 21.36 -14.37 -1.50
CA ARG A 111 21.16 -15.64 -2.22
C ARG A 111 21.78 -15.64 -3.62
N LYS A 112 21.69 -14.50 -4.34
CA LYS A 112 22.34 -14.36 -5.65
C LYS A 112 23.87 -14.39 -5.55
N LEU A 113 24.44 -13.74 -4.53
CA LEU A 113 25.87 -13.74 -4.29
C LEU A 113 26.38 -15.14 -3.94
N GLU A 114 25.69 -15.86 -3.06
CA GLU A 114 26.00 -17.24 -2.70
C GLU A 114 25.89 -18.19 -3.91
N ALA A 115 24.87 -18.01 -4.74
CA ALA A 115 24.72 -18.80 -5.97
C ALA A 115 25.88 -18.52 -6.95
N PHE A 116 26.29 -17.25 -7.11
CA PHE A 116 27.40 -16.87 -7.93
C PHE A 116 28.75 -17.42 -7.40
N GLN A 117 28.95 -17.40 -6.08
CA GLN A 117 30.16 -17.98 -5.45
C GLN A 117 30.23 -19.48 -5.62
N ARG A 118 29.09 -20.17 -5.61
CA ARG A 118 29.01 -21.64 -5.76
C ARG A 118 29.21 -22.08 -7.21
N ASP A 119 28.66 -21.35 -8.17
CA ASP A 119 28.78 -21.61 -9.61
C ASP A 119 28.81 -20.31 -10.41
N PRO A 120 30.00 -19.67 -10.59
CA PRO A 120 30.13 -18.41 -11.28
C PRO A 120 29.68 -18.44 -12.75
N PHE A 121 29.74 -19.59 -13.39
CA PHE A 121 29.38 -19.78 -14.79
C PHE A 121 27.96 -20.33 -15.00
N GLY A 122 27.37 -20.99 -14.02
CA GLY A 122 26.03 -21.57 -14.09
C GLY A 122 24.92 -20.54 -14.17
N VAL A 123 25.11 -19.36 -13.52
CA VAL A 123 24.15 -18.25 -13.56
C VAL A 123 23.94 -17.75 -15.00
N TRP A 124 24.98 -17.77 -15.83
CA TRP A 124 24.93 -17.38 -17.24
C TRP A 124 24.21 -18.38 -18.14
N ARG A 125 24.28 -19.68 -17.83
CA ARG A 125 23.57 -20.72 -18.61
C ARG A 125 22.06 -20.57 -18.58
N HIS A 126 21.48 -20.26 -17.43
CA HIS A 126 20.04 -20.10 -17.28
C HIS A 126 19.49 -18.83 -17.96
N SER A 127 20.30 -17.76 -18.07
CA SER A 127 19.91 -16.55 -18.81
C SER A 127 19.76 -16.81 -20.32
N PHE A 128 20.66 -17.59 -20.90
CA PHE A 128 20.63 -17.87 -22.36
C PHE A 128 19.52 -18.85 -22.77
N THR A 129 19.13 -19.78 -21.90
CA THR A 129 18.02 -20.72 -22.20
C THR A 129 16.67 -20.03 -22.21
N ASN A 130 16.47 -19.02 -21.37
CA ASN A 130 15.20 -18.27 -21.30
C ASN A 130 15.00 -17.37 -22.53
N THR A 131 16.08 -16.79 -23.08
CA THR A 131 16.03 -15.96 -24.29
C THR A 131 15.65 -16.80 -25.53
N ARG A 132 16.12 -18.05 -25.63
CA ARG A 132 15.73 -18.98 -26.71
C ARG A 132 14.27 -19.42 -26.62
N ALA A 133 13.70 -19.54 -25.43
CA ALA A 133 12.28 -19.88 -25.26
C ALA A 133 11.37 -18.72 -25.71
N ILE A 134 11.74 -17.49 -25.44
CA ILE A 134 11.00 -16.29 -25.84
C ILE A 134 11.04 -16.11 -27.37
N SER A 135 12.20 -16.30 -28.03
CA SER A 135 12.29 -16.19 -29.48
C SER A 135 11.45 -17.27 -30.20
N ARG A 136 11.42 -18.52 -29.71
CA ARG A 136 10.54 -19.57 -30.28
C ARG A 136 9.05 -19.26 -30.15
N THR A 137 8.63 -18.60 -29.06
CA THR A 137 7.24 -18.17 -28.85
C THR A 137 6.84 -17.04 -29.79
N ILE A 138 7.75 -16.12 -30.10
CA ILE A 138 7.52 -15.01 -31.04
C ILE A 138 7.42 -15.53 -32.47
N GLU A 139 8.30 -16.43 -32.88
CA GLU A 139 8.27 -17.04 -34.21
C GLU A 139 7.02 -17.93 -34.41
N GLY A 140 6.61 -18.72 -33.40
CA GLY A 140 5.39 -19.50 -33.39
C GLY A 140 4.11 -18.65 -33.56
N ASN A 141 4.03 -17.50 -32.89
CA ASN A 141 2.90 -16.59 -33.02
C ASN A 141 2.89 -15.80 -34.34
N ALA A 142 4.03 -15.52 -34.94
CA ALA A 142 4.12 -14.89 -36.25
C ALA A 142 3.63 -15.83 -37.38
N MET A 143 3.98 -17.11 -37.34
CA MET A 143 3.52 -18.12 -38.30
C MET A 143 2.02 -18.40 -38.17
N ALA A 144 1.44 -18.36 -36.99
CA ALA A 144 0.01 -18.56 -36.79
C ALA A 144 -0.86 -17.42 -37.37
N ARG A 145 -0.35 -16.20 -37.43
CA ARG A 145 -1.06 -15.05 -38.01
C ARG A 145 -1.12 -15.07 -39.54
N PHE A 146 -0.21 -15.73 -40.20
CA PHE A 146 -0.19 -15.84 -41.68
C PHE A 146 -1.10 -16.95 -42.26
N LYS A 147 -1.56 -17.90 -41.44
CA LYS A 147 -2.44 -19.00 -41.89
C LYS A 147 -3.94 -18.68 -41.96
N ILE A 148 -4.39 -17.50 -41.49
CA ILE A 148 -5.83 -17.14 -41.42
C ILE A 148 -6.29 -16.30 -42.64
N LYS A 149 -5.48 -16.06 -43.65
CA LYS A 149 -5.89 -15.32 -44.87
C LYS A 149 -5.71 -16.16 -46.13
N ARG A 150 -6.41 -17.32 -46.22
CA ARG A 150 -6.76 -17.97 -47.48
C ARG A 150 -8.03 -18.78 -47.28
N ASN A 151 -9.15 -18.09 -47.41
CA ASN A 151 -10.39 -18.55 -48.01
C ASN A 151 -11.21 -17.30 -48.36
#